data_474bd7f17ad14f671fe7277e7e22b9b2
#
_entry.id   474bd7f17ad14f671fe7277e7e22b9b2
#
_cell.length_a   1.000
_cell.length_b   1.000
_cell.length_c   1.000
_cell.angle_alpha   90.00
_cell.angle_beta   90.00
_cell.angle_gamma   90.00
#
_symmetry.space_group_name_H-M   'P 1'
#
loop_
_entity.id
_entity.type
_entity.pdbx_description
1 polymer ?
#
loop_
_entity_poly.entity_id
_entity_poly.type
_entity_poly.pdbx_seq_one_letter_code
_entity_poly.pdbx_strand_id
1 'polypeptide(L)'
;MTIRDDHVLAADLAAEAGEMLLTLREKTGFADPSALRAEGDTASHLFLMEALATSRKGDSVLSEEATQQERLDPRRLTAERVWIVDPLDGTREFAEEGRDDWAVHVALWERGALTAGAVALPAGGRTLSTLDPPVLPAPRPGVRPRIAVSRTRPPGFVQDLARLVGADLVPIGSAGAKISAVLTGEVEAYVHAGGQYEWDSAAPVAVALASGAHASRIDGSPLTYNQSDPSLPDILVSLPGLAPMLLAGIRDLHR
;
A
#
# COMPACT_ATOMS: atom_id res chain seq x y z
N MET A 1 14.56 6.91 27.96
CA MET A 1 13.54 7.04 26.91
C MET A 1 13.23 5.61 26.44
N THR A 2 12.03 5.12 26.65
CA THR A 2 11.62 3.78 26.19
C THR A 2 11.59 3.82 24.67
N ILE A 3 12.31 2.91 23.99
CA ILE A 3 12.25 2.78 22.53
C ILE A 3 10.81 2.33 22.20
N ARG A 4 10.09 3.13 21.40
CA ARG A 4 8.75 2.79 20.94
C ARG A 4 8.84 1.52 20.10
N ASP A 5 7.91 0.61 20.27
CA ASP A 5 7.75 -0.58 19.42
C ASP A 5 7.56 -0.15 17.96
N ASP A 6 8.12 -0.89 16.99
CA ASP A 6 8.08 -0.51 15.57
C ASP A 6 6.67 -0.60 14.99
N HIS A 7 5.85 -1.52 15.48
CA HIS A 7 4.44 -1.61 15.06
C HIS A 7 3.64 -0.40 15.54
N VAL A 8 3.87 0.03 16.79
CA VAL A 8 3.25 1.25 17.34
C VAL A 8 3.73 2.47 16.57
N LEU A 9 5.04 2.57 16.29
CA LEU A 9 5.59 3.71 15.56
C LEU A 9 5.01 3.80 14.16
N ALA A 10 4.93 2.69 13.41
CA ALA A 10 4.34 2.68 12.07
C ALA A 10 2.88 3.14 12.10
N ALA A 11 2.09 2.63 13.04
CA ALA A 11 0.67 3.00 13.18
C ALA A 11 0.49 4.48 13.52
N ASP A 12 1.25 4.99 14.49
CA ASP A 12 1.18 6.40 14.90
C ASP A 12 1.59 7.34 13.77
N LEU A 13 2.73 7.07 13.11
CA LEU A 13 3.21 7.91 12.01
C LEU A 13 2.25 7.96 10.83
N ALA A 14 1.70 6.81 10.43
CA ALA A 14 0.72 6.77 9.34
C ALA A 14 -0.55 7.55 9.71
N ALA A 15 -1.06 7.39 10.94
CA ALA A 15 -2.24 8.09 11.42
C ALA A 15 -2.02 9.60 11.52
N GLU A 16 -0.92 10.03 12.15
CA GLU A 16 -0.59 11.45 12.34
C GLU A 16 -0.39 12.17 10.99
N ALA A 17 0.32 11.54 10.04
CA ALA A 17 0.46 12.06 8.67
C ALA A 17 -0.91 12.18 7.97
N GLY A 18 -1.78 11.18 8.16
CA GLY A 18 -3.13 11.19 7.62
C GLY A 18 -4.00 12.33 8.17
N GLU A 19 -3.96 12.59 9.47
CA GLU A 19 -4.67 13.70 10.11
C GLU A 19 -4.17 15.06 9.63
N MET A 20 -2.86 15.19 9.47
CA MET A 20 -2.25 16.40 8.91
C MET A 20 -2.71 16.64 7.46
N LEU A 21 -2.76 15.59 6.63
CA LEU A 21 -3.25 15.67 5.25
C LEU A 21 -4.74 16.05 5.17
N LEU A 22 -5.59 15.53 6.07
CA LEU A 22 -7.00 15.95 6.15
C LEU A 22 -7.12 17.44 6.46
N THR A 23 -6.36 17.92 7.45
CA THR A 23 -6.33 19.33 7.82
C THR A 23 -5.85 20.22 6.66
N LEU A 24 -4.79 19.78 5.96
CA LEU A 24 -4.28 20.47 4.79
C LEU A 24 -5.33 20.55 3.68
N ARG A 25 -5.97 19.44 3.36
CA ARG A 25 -7.01 19.30 2.34
C ARG A 25 -8.20 20.21 2.60
N GLU A 26 -8.65 20.28 3.86
CA GLU A 26 -9.74 21.16 4.26
C GLU A 26 -9.35 22.65 4.13
N LYS A 27 -8.16 23.01 4.54
CA LYS A 27 -7.65 24.38 4.50
C LYS A 27 -7.40 24.89 3.08
N THR A 28 -6.76 24.08 2.24
CA THR A 28 -6.38 24.44 0.87
C THR A 28 -7.57 24.39 -0.09
N GLY A 29 -8.50 23.43 0.13
CA GLY A 29 -9.65 23.20 -0.75
C GLY A 29 -9.24 22.64 -2.10
N PHE A 30 -10.21 22.50 -3.01
CA PHE A 30 -10.06 21.79 -4.30
C PHE A 30 -9.97 22.71 -5.52
N ALA A 31 -9.79 24.03 -5.32
CA ALA A 31 -9.78 25.01 -6.41
C ALA A 31 -8.55 24.81 -7.33
N ASP A 32 -7.42 24.41 -6.79
CA ASP A 32 -6.20 24.04 -7.54
C ASP A 32 -5.75 22.63 -7.15
N PRO A 33 -6.20 21.58 -7.86
CA PRO A 33 -5.81 20.21 -7.56
C PRO A 33 -4.31 19.93 -7.72
N SER A 34 -3.61 20.72 -8.55
CA SER A 34 -2.16 20.53 -8.75
C SER A 34 -1.38 21.06 -7.56
N ALA A 35 -1.73 22.23 -7.07
CA ALA A 35 -1.14 22.79 -5.85
C ALA A 35 -1.43 21.91 -4.63
N LEU A 36 -2.68 21.45 -4.46
CA LEU A 36 -3.09 20.60 -3.37
C LEU A 36 -2.28 19.28 -3.32
N ARG A 37 -2.04 18.64 -4.47
CA ARG A 37 -1.18 17.45 -4.58
C ARG A 37 0.23 17.75 -4.11
N ALA A 38 0.87 18.75 -4.69
CA ALA A 38 2.26 19.10 -4.37
C ALA A 38 2.45 19.48 -2.89
N GLU A 39 1.48 20.19 -2.30
CA GLU A 39 1.49 20.52 -0.88
C GLU A 39 1.31 19.26 -0.01
N GLY A 40 0.41 18.35 -0.39
CA GLY A 40 0.16 17.09 0.33
C GLY A 40 1.40 16.20 0.34
N ASP A 41 1.96 15.90 -0.84
CA ASP A 41 3.16 15.09 -1.00
C ASP A 41 4.32 15.67 -0.16
N THR A 42 4.58 16.97 -0.30
CA THR A 42 5.66 17.65 0.43
C THR A 42 5.46 17.64 1.94
N ALA A 43 4.28 17.99 2.42
CA ALA A 43 4.01 18.12 3.85
C ALA A 43 4.11 16.75 4.55
N SER A 44 3.50 15.72 3.97
CA SER A 44 3.55 14.36 4.52
C SER A 44 4.96 13.77 4.48
N HIS A 45 5.68 13.98 3.38
CA HIS A 45 7.06 13.54 3.27
C HIS A 45 7.96 14.16 4.36
N LEU A 46 7.94 15.48 4.50
CA LEU A 46 8.76 16.17 5.49
C LEU A 46 8.45 15.71 6.91
N PHE A 47 7.17 15.56 7.25
CA PHE A 47 6.75 15.05 8.55
C PHE A 47 7.32 13.65 8.82
N LEU A 48 7.14 12.70 7.88
CA LEU A 48 7.61 11.33 8.06
C LEU A 48 9.13 11.25 8.16
N MET A 49 9.86 12.02 7.34
CA MET A 49 11.34 12.06 7.37
C MET A 49 11.85 12.59 8.70
N GLU A 50 11.30 13.69 9.23
CA GLU A 50 11.70 14.26 10.52
C GLU A 50 11.41 13.31 11.69
N ALA A 51 10.22 12.70 11.69
CA ALA A 51 9.80 11.77 12.71
C ALA A 51 10.66 10.50 12.74
N LEU A 52 10.97 9.91 11.57
CA LEU A 52 11.86 8.75 11.47
C LEU A 52 13.29 9.10 11.84
N ALA A 53 13.84 10.22 11.38
CA ALA A 53 15.18 10.67 11.73
C ALA A 53 15.35 10.89 13.25
N THR A 54 14.28 11.29 13.93
CA THR A 54 14.28 11.49 15.39
C THR A 54 14.14 10.17 16.14
N SER A 55 13.21 9.31 15.70
CA SER A 55 12.83 8.07 16.40
C SER A 55 13.74 6.90 16.10
N ARG A 56 14.35 6.85 14.90
CA ARG A 56 15.12 5.71 14.35
C ARG A 56 16.40 6.18 13.65
N LYS A 57 17.26 6.87 14.38
CA LYS A 57 18.49 7.52 13.88
C LYS A 57 19.48 6.60 13.14
N GLY A 58 19.37 5.28 13.34
CA GLY A 58 20.26 4.30 12.70
C GLY A 58 19.64 3.61 11.49
N ASP A 59 18.35 3.81 11.23
CA ASP A 59 17.65 3.15 10.14
C ASP A 59 17.74 3.98 8.86
N SER A 60 17.69 3.32 7.70
CA SER A 60 17.56 3.97 6.39
C SER A 60 16.10 4.17 6.02
N VAL A 61 15.84 5.04 5.04
CA VAL A 61 14.48 5.29 4.53
C VAL A 61 14.47 5.20 3.01
N LEU A 62 13.43 4.57 2.46
CA LEU A 62 13.04 4.61 1.05
C LEU A 62 11.67 5.28 0.97
N SER A 63 11.59 6.42 0.30
CA SER A 63 10.34 7.18 0.12
C SER A 63 10.04 7.43 -1.35
N GLU A 64 8.75 7.50 -1.70
CA GLU A 64 8.32 7.92 -3.04
C GLU A 64 8.86 9.30 -3.38
N GLU A 65 8.83 10.23 -2.44
CA GLU A 65 9.26 11.62 -2.63
C GLU A 65 10.77 11.84 -2.51
N ALA A 66 11.54 10.76 -2.27
CA ALA A 66 13.00 10.86 -2.26
C ALA A 66 13.56 11.13 -3.64
N THR A 67 14.65 11.90 -3.69
CA THR A 67 15.40 12.11 -4.93
C THR A 67 15.97 10.80 -5.46
N GLN A 68 16.28 10.75 -6.76
CA GLN A 68 16.92 9.58 -7.35
C GLN A 68 18.23 9.22 -6.63
N GLN A 69 19.01 10.21 -6.20
CA GLN A 69 20.26 9.98 -5.46
C GLN A 69 20.02 9.31 -4.11
N GLU A 70 18.97 9.71 -3.38
CA GLU A 70 18.59 9.10 -2.09
C GLU A 70 18.05 7.68 -2.28
N ARG A 71 17.25 7.44 -3.32
CA ARG A 71 16.73 6.10 -3.65
C ARG A 71 17.86 5.12 -3.99
N LEU A 72 18.94 5.59 -4.61
CA LEU A 72 20.11 4.79 -5.01
C LEU A 72 21.23 4.79 -3.96
N ASP A 73 21.03 5.33 -2.76
CA ASP A 73 22.06 5.38 -1.73
C ASP A 73 22.52 3.96 -1.35
N PRO A 74 23.79 3.61 -1.55
CA PRO A 74 24.32 2.29 -1.19
C PRO A 74 24.13 1.93 0.29
N ARG A 75 24.06 2.94 1.18
CA ARG A 75 23.82 2.72 2.61
C ARG A 75 22.48 2.07 2.86
N ARG A 76 21.43 2.45 2.09
CA ARG A 76 20.12 1.80 2.17
C ARG A 76 20.19 0.32 1.82
N LEU A 77 20.90 -0.03 0.73
CA LEU A 77 21.00 -1.41 0.24
C LEU A 77 21.79 -2.34 1.17
N THR A 78 22.64 -1.78 2.01
CA THR A 78 23.44 -2.53 3.01
C THR A 78 22.88 -2.43 4.42
N ALA A 79 21.82 -1.63 4.62
CA ALA A 79 21.19 -1.47 5.93
C ALA A 79 20.42 -2.74 6.32
N GLU A 80 20.46 -3.09 7.59
CA GLU A 80 19.62 -4.18 8.13
C GLU A 80 18.16 -3.78 8.29
N ARG A 81 17.90 -2.47 8.42
CA ARG A 81 16.58 -1.89 8.66
C ARG A 81 16.33 -0.72 7.73
N VAL A 82 15.21 -0.78 7.00
CA VAL A 82 14.79 0.27 6.05
C VAL A 82 13.30 0.54 6.22
N TRP A 83 12.96 1.79 6.51
CA TRP A 83 11.58 2.24 6.46
C TRP A 83 11.21 2.54 5.02
N ILE A 84 10.16 1.90 4.52
CA ILE A 84 9.61 2.11 3.18
C ILE A 84 8.30 2.86 3.34
N VAL A 85 8.23 4.08 2.81
CA VAL A 85 7.09 4.97 3.03
C VAL A 85 6.54 5.52 1.72
N ASP A 86 5.23 5.59 1.64
CA ASP A 86 4.49 6.38 0.66
C ASP A 86 3.76 7.49 1.43
N PRO A 87 4.23 8.74 1.32
CA PRO A 87 3.65 9.85 2.04
C PRO A 87 2.21 10.16 1.68
N LEU A 88 1.81 9.87 0.43
CA LEU A 88 0.45 10.11 -0.06
C LEU A 88 0.11 9.20 -1.26
N ASP A 89 -0.17 7.93 -1.01
CA ASP A 89 -0.68 7.01 -2.02
C ASP A 89 -2.08 7.44 -2.50
N GLY A 90 -2.23 7.61 -3.79
CA GLY A 90 -3.46 8.13 -4.38
C GLY A 90 -3.52 9.66 -4.38
N THR A 91 -2.42 10.33 -4.68
CA THR A 91 -2.31 11.79 -4.79
C THR A 91 -3.41 12.41 -5.68
N ARG A 92 -3.87 11.68 -6.70
CA ARG A 92 -4.99 12.09 -7.55
C ARG A 92 -6.30 12.09 -6.78
N GLU A 93 -6.59 11.02 -6.08
CA GLU A 93 -7.80 10.85 -5.26
C GLU A 93 -7.81 11.84 -4.10
N PHE A 94 -6.66 12.13 -3.50
CA PHE A 94 -6.51 13.16 -2.48
C PHE A 94 -6.96 14.54 -2.98
N ALA A 95 -6.64 14.90 -4.22
CA ALA A 95 -6.99 16.19 -4.80
C ALA A 95 -8.35 16.23 -5.53
N GLU A 96 -9.14 15.16 -5.48
CA GLU A 96 -10.48 15.06 -6.05
C GLU A 96 -11.53 15.15 -4.95
N GLU A 97 -12.42 16.16 -5.01
CA GLU A 97 -13.48 16.37 -4.00
C GLU A 97 -14.38 15.14 -3.87
N GLY A 98 -14.70 14.77 -2.63
CA GLY A 98 -15.56 13.62 -2.32
C GLY A 98 -14.87 12.25 -2.42
N ARG A 99 -13.58 12.19 -2.77
CA ARG A 99 -12.82 10.92 -2.77
C ARG A 99 -12.25 10.61 -1.38
N ASP A 100 -12.29 9.34 -1.03
CA ASP A 100 -11.83 8.80 0.25
C ASP A 100 -10.79 7.65 0.10
N ASP A 101 -10.52 7.22 -1.14
CA ASP A 101 -9.67 6.09 -1.48
C ASP A 101 -8.21 6.50 -1.76
N TRP A 102 -7.62 7.21 -0.80
CA TRP A 102 -6.20 7.56 -0.72
C TRP A 102 -5.64 7.17 0.66
N ALA A 103 -4.33 7.03 0.77
CA ALA A 103 -3.71 6.45 1.96
C ALA A 103 -2.35 7.06 2.29
N VAL A 104 -1.83 6.77 3.50
CA VAL A 104 -0.42 6.96 3.89
C VAL A 104 0.14 5.61 4.27
N HIS A 105 1.34 5.29 3.78
CA HIS A 105 2.01 4.02 4.02
C HIS A 105 3.28 4.21 4.85
N VAL A 106 3.43 3.42 5.91
CA VAL A 106 4.66 3.32 6.69
C VAL A 106 4.96 1.85 6.93
N ALA A 107 6.07 1.34 6.40
CA ALA A 107 6.51 -0.03 6.59
C ALA A 107 7.95 -0.09 7.06
N LEU A 108 8.29 -1.12 7.85
CA LEU A 108 9.65 -1.49 8.18
C LEU A 108 10.00 -2.81 7.47
N TRP A 109 11.01 -2.75 6.64
CA TRP A 109 11.73 -3.90 6.14
C TRP A 109 12.95 -4.15 7.02
N GLU A 110 13.12 -5.37 7.50
CA GLU A 110 14.26 -5.76 8.33
C GLU A 110 14.79 -7.13 7.89
N ARG A 111 16.07 -7.18 7.51
CA ARG A 111 16.80 -8.43 7.17
C ARG A 111 16.05 -9.35 6.21
N GLY A 112 15.46 -8.80 5.16
CA GLY A 112 14.80 -9.57 4.11
C GLY A 112 13.29 -9.73 4.25
N ALA A 113 12.67 -9.20 5.31
CA ALA A 113 11.24 -9.33 5.56
C ALA A 113 10.60 -7.99 5.94
N LEU A 114 9.31 -7.83 5.64
CA LEU A 114 8.47 -6.78 6.22
C LEU A 114 8.10 -7.20 7.66
N THR A 115 8.55 -6.43 8.66
CA THR A 115 8.34 -6.77 10.07
C THR A 115 7.28 -5.91 10.75
N ALA A 116 7.10 -4.68 10.31
CA ALA A 116 6.03 -3.79 10.77
C ALA A 116 5.44 -3.01 9.60
N GLY A 117 4.19 -2.59 9.74
CA GLY A 117 3.56 -1.77 8.71
C GLY A 117 2.21 -1.21 9.16
N ALA A 118 1.86 -0.05 8.60
CA ALA A 118 0.57 0.58 8.77
C ALA A 118 0.14 1.31 7.51
N VAL A 119 -1.16 1.26 7.23
CA VAL A 119 -1.86 1.96 6.17
C VAL A 119 -2.94 2.82 6.80
N ALA A 120 -2.74 4.12 6.82
CA ALA A 120 -3.81 5.03 7.18
C ALA A 120 -4.71 5.27 5.97
N LEU A 121 -6.01 5.25 6.19
CA LEU A 121 -7.08 5.64 5.28
C LEU A 121 -7.80 6.82 5.91
N PRO A 122 -7.21 8.03 5.84
CA PRO A 122 -7.62 9.14 6.69
C PRO A 122 -9.06 9.58 6.46
N ALA A 123 -9.48 9.67 5.21
CA ALA A 123 -10.86 10.04 4.86
C ALA A 123 -11.90 9.00 5.33
N GLY A 124 -11.49 7.75 5.52
CA GLY A 124 -12.29 6.68 6.14
C GLY A 124 -12.16 6.58 7.65
N GLY A 125 -11.36 7.47 8.29
CA GLY A 125 -11.17 7.52 9.76
C GLY A 125 -10.55 6.26 10.35
N ARG A 126 -9.70 5.52 9.62
CA ARG A 126 -9.12 4.25 10.08
C ARG A 126 -7.66 4.09 9.68
N THR A 127 -6.90 3.38 10.52
CA THR A 127 -5.55 2.92 10.23
C THR A 127 -5.46 1.42 10.44
N LEU A 128 -5.11 0.68 9.40
CA LEU A 128 -4.83 -0.75 9.48
C LEU A 128 -3.35 -0.95 9.76
N SER A 129 -2.99 -1.85 10.66
CA SER A 129 -1.60 -2.02 11.05
C SER A 129 -1.25 -3.44 11.47
N THR A 130 0.02 -3.75 11.50
CA THR A 130 0.56 -4.97 12.09
C THR A 130 0.54 -4.96 13.62
N LEU A 131 0.24 -3.83 14.25
CA LEU A 131 0.06 -3.72 15.70
C LEU A 131 -1.22 -4.45 16.15
N ASP A 132 -2.31 -4.26 15.37
CA ASP A 132 -3.60 -4.92 15.57
C ASP A 132 -4.12 -5.34 14.18
N PRO A 133 -3.64 -6.47 13.65
CA PRO A 133 -3.97 -6.90 12.30
C PRO A 133 -5.48 -7.16 12.15
N PRO A 134 -6.11 -6.65 11.08
CA PRO A 134 -7.53 -6.86 10.86
C PRO A 134 -7.87 -8.35 10.72
N VAL A 135 -9.00 -8.74 11.31
CA VAL A 135 -9.57 -10.08 11.14
C VAL A 135 -10.14 -10.19 9.73
N LEU A 136 -9.63 -11.13 8.96
CA LEU A 136 -10.10 -11.32 7.58
C LEU A 136 -11.59 -11.70 7.55
N PRO A 137 -12.33 -11.21 6.55
CA PRO A 137 -13.73 -11.57 6.37
C PRO A 137 -13.88 -13.06 6.06
N ALA A 138 -14.97 -13.66 6.56
CA ALA A 138 -15.29 -15.03 6.22
C ALA A 138 -15.60 -15.18 4.73
N PRO A 139 -15.24 -16.32 4.10
CA PRO A 139 -15.62 -16.62 2.74
C PRO A 139 -17.14 -16.54 2.55
N ARG A 140 -17.59 -16.03 1.41
CA ARG A 140 -19.02 -15.94 1.04
C ARG A 140 -19.34 -16.94 -0.07
N PRO A 141 -19.67 -18.23 0.26
CA PRO A 141 -19.95 -19.25 -0.73
C PRO A 141 -21.11 -18.85 -1.66
N GLY A 142 -20.95 -19.09 -2.96
CA GLY A 142 -21.98 -18.80 -3.98
C GLY A 142 -22.09 -17.33 -4.39
N VAL A 143 -21.32 -16.42 -3.77
CA VAL A 143 -21.19 -15.03 -4.21
C VAL A 143 -20.01 -14.91 -5.19
N ARG A 144 -20.20 -14.16 -6.26
CA ARG A 144 -19.13 -13.88 -7.22
C ARG A 144 -18.01 -13.10 -6.51
N PRO A 145 -16.73 -13.50 -6.65
CA PRO A 145 -15.64 -12.75 -6.05
C PRO A 145 -15.52 -11.37 -6.72
N ARG A 146 -15.09 -10.38 -5.94
CA ARG A 146 -14.84 -9.03 -6.41
C ARG A 146 -13.33 -8.80 -6.42
N ILE A 147 -12.82 -8.24 -7.51
CA ILE A 147 -11.41 -7.91 -7.68
C ILE A 147 -11.26 -6.39 -7.77
N ALA A 148 -10.52 -5.80 -6.85
CA ALA A 148 -10.17 -4.38 -6.93
C ALA A 148 -9.26 -4.13 -8.12
N VAL A 149 -9.51 -3.05 -8.85
CA VAL A 149 -8.70 -2.62 -10.00
C VAL A 149 -8.44 -1.13 -9.94
N SER A 150 -7.40 -0.69 -10.65
CA SER A 150 -7.15 0.74 -10.82
C SER A 150 -8.36 1.42 -11.46
N ARG A 151 -8.86 2.47 -10.83
CA ARG A 151 -9.98 3.28 -11.34
C ARG A 151 -9.68 3.88 -12.71
N THR A 152 -8.46 4.29 -12.93
CA THR A 152 -8.06 5.07 -14.11
C THR A 152 -7.32 4.24 -15.16
N ARG A 153 -6.64 3.15 -14.76
CA ARG A 153 -5.81 2.32 -15.64
C ARG A 153 -5.92 0.84 -15.25
N PRO A 154 -7.15 0.24 -15.36
CA PRO A 154 -7.30 -1.19 -15.07
C PRO A 154 -6.48 -2.00 -16.09
N PRO A 155 -5.58 -2.91 -15.66
CA PRO A 155 -4.81 -3.73 -16.57
C PRO A 155 -5.73 -4.63 -17.40
N GLY A 156 -5.46 -4.74 -18.72
CA GLY A 156 -6.29 -5.54 -19.62
C GLY A 156 -6.40 -7.01 -19.22
N PHE A 157 -5.28 -7.62 -18.80
CA PHE A 157 -5.26 -9.02 -18.38
C PHE A 157 -6.14 -9.28 -17.14
N VAL A 158 -6.33 -8.28 -16.23
CA VAL A 158 -7.21 -8.43 -15.06
C VAL A 158 -8.67 -8.51 -15.49
N GLN A 159 -9.05 -7.83 -16.58
CA GLN A 159 -10.39 -7.94 -17.16
C GLN A 159 -10.62 -9.35 -17.74
N ASP A 160 -9.60 -9.91 -18.40
CA ASP A 160 -9.64 -11.28 -18.91
C ASP A 160 -9.69 -12.29 -17.76
N LEU A 161 -8.90 -12.09 -16.72
CA LEU A 161 -8.92 -12.91 -15.50
C LEU A 161 -10.31 -12.89 -14.86
N ALA A 162 -10.90 -11.71 -14.68
CA ALA A 162 -12.23 -11.58 -14.08
C ALA A 162 -13.29 -12.35 -14.87
N ARG A 163 -13.26 -12.29 -16.22
CA ARG A 163 -14.14 -13.09 -17.10
C ARG A 163 -13.91 -14.58 -16.91
N LEU A 164 -12.65 -15.01 -16.86
CA LEU A 164 -12.27 -16.42 -16.74
C LEU A 164 -12.74 -17.02 -15.41
N VAL A 165 -12.54 -16.31 -14.29
CA VAL A 165 -12.87 -16.80 -12.95
C VAL A 165 -14.29 -16.42 -12.49
N GLY A 166 -15.05 -15.70 -13.31
CA GLY A 166 -16.40 -15.26 -12.97
C GLY A 166 -16.45 -14.20 -11.88
N ALA A 167 -15.47 -13.29 -11.82
CA ALA A 167 -15.38 -12.22 -10.84
C ALA A 167 -15.99 -10.91 -11.35
N ASP A 168 -16.36 -10.03 -10.42
CA ASP A 168 -16.75 -8.65 -10.70
C ASP A 168 -15.56 -7.71 -10.42
N LEU A 169 -15.39 -6.67 -11.23
CA LEU A 169 -14.33 -5.68 -11.05
C LEU A 169 -14.85 -4.47 -10.26
N VAL A 170 -14.08 -4.03 -9.25
CA VAL A 170 -14.40 -2.88 -8.41
C VAL A 170 -13.31 -1.82 -8.56
N PRO A 171 -13.59 -0.68 -9.21
CA PRO A 171 -12.64 0.40 -9.37
C PRO A 171 -12.40 1.13 -8.04
N ILE A 172 -11.14 1.15 -7.58
CA ILE A 172 -10.67 1.83 -6.36
C ILE A 172 -9.42 2.62 -6.72
N GLY A 173 -9.17 3.74 -6.01
CA GLY A 173 -8.06 4.64 -6.26
C GLY A 173 -6.68 4.07 -5.91
N SER A 174 -6.15 4.43 -4.77
CA SER A 174 -4.78 4.09 -4.34
C SER A 174 -4.52 2.59 -4.21
N ALA A 175 -3.24 2.18 -4.20
CA ALA A 175 -2.86 0.78 -4.00
C ALA A 175 -3.19 0.33 -2.57
N GLY A 176 -2.92 1.19 -1.58
CA GLY A 176 -3.25 0.95 -0.19
C GLY A 176 -4.75 0.79 0.05
N ALA A 177 -5.58 1.63 -0.56
CA ALA A 177 -7.03 1.48 -0.46
C ALA A 177 -7.51 0.17 -1.09
N LYS A 178 -6.96 -0.27 -2.23
CA LYS A 178 -7.30 -1.55 -2.87
C LYS A 178 -6.95 -2.75 -2.01
N ILE A 179 -5.75 -2.78 -1.43
CA ILE A 179 -5.34 -3.87 -0.54
C ILE A 179 -6.13 -3.83 0.76
N SER A 180 -6.35 -2.65 1.34
CA SER A 180 -7.18 -2.48 2.53
C SER A 180 -8.63 -2.96 2.31
N ALA A 181 -9.20 -2.73 1.12
CA ALA A 181 -10.52 -3.23 0.76
C ALA A 181 -10.61 -4.77 0.77
N VAL A 182 -9.50 -5.47 0.47
CA VAL A 182 -9.44 -6.95 0.65
C VAL A 182 -9.49 -7.30 2.12
N LEU A 183 -8.74 -6.61 2.97
CA LEU A 183 -8.63 -6.91 4.39
C LEU A 183 -9.92 -6.59 5.15
N THR A 184 -10.71 -5.63 4.67
CA THR A 184 -11.98 -5.21 5.27
C THR A 184 -13.21 -5.89 4.66
N GLY A 185 -13.04 -6.68 3.59
CA GLY A 185 -14.11 -7.45 2.97
C GLY A 185 -14.97 -6.67 1.96
N GLU A 186 -14.50 -5.53 1.51
CA GLU A 186 -15.13 -4.79 0.42
C GLU A 186 -14.94 -5.50 -0.94
N VAL A 187 -13.78 -6.17 -1.10
CA VAL A 187 -13.46 -7.05 -2.23
C VAL A 187 -12.75 -8.31 -1.73
N GLU A 188 -12.57 -9.30 -2.57
CA GLU A 188 -11.91 -10.56 -2.22
C GLU A 188 -10.47 -10.64 -2.73
N ALA A 189 -10.09 -9.80 -3.70
CA ALA A 189 -8.73 -9.75 -4.24
C ALA A 189 -8.38 -8.39 -4.83
N TYR A 190 -7.08 -8.15 -4.93
CA TYR A 190 -6.45 -7.12 -5.74
C TYR A 190 -5.37 -7.75 -6.63
N VAL A 191 -5.42 -7.44 -7.92
CA VAL A 191 -4.43 -7.93 -8.91
C VAL A 191 -3.99 -6.75 -9.77
N HIS A 192 -2.67 -6.61 -9.92
CA HIS A 192 -2.10 -5.54 -10.74
C HIS A 192 -0.79 -5.97 -11.41
N ALA A 193 -0.48 -5.36 -12.56
CA ALA A 193 0.82 -5.48 -13.21
C ALA A 193 1.18 -4.16 -13.91
N GLY A 194 2.45 -3.77 -13.72
CA GLY A 194 3.09 -2.60 -14.32
C GLY A 194 2.86 -1.30 -13.57
N GLY A 195 3.91 -0.48 -13.50
CA GLY A 195 3.85 0.90 -13.00
C GLY A 195 3.63 1.06 -11.51
N GLN A 196 4.02 0.07 -10.70
CA GLN A 196 4.08 0.18 -9.24
C GLN A 196 5.52 0.15 -8.73
N TYR A 197 5.67 0.62 -7.49
CA TYR A 197 6.91 0.63 -6.75
C TYR A 197 6.74 -0.04 -5.38
N GLU A 198 7.84 -0.25 -4.68
CA GLU A 198 7.83 -0.89 -3.35
C GLU A 198 6.97 -0.13 -2.33
N TRP A 199 6.99 1.20 -2.35
CA TRP A 199 6.22 2.03 -1.42
C TRP A 199 4.71 1.95 -1.63
N ASP A 200 4.22 1.66 -2.85
CA ASP A 200 2.79 1.43 -3.12
C ASP A 200 2.25 0.23 -2.34
N SER A 201 3.10 -0.73 -1.95
CA SER A 201 2.62 -2.00 -1.43
C SER A 201 3.29 -2.50 -0.14
N ALA A 202 4.47 -2.01 0.25
CA ALA A 202 5.20 -2.55 1.41
C ALA A 202 4.34 -2.54 2.69
N ALA A 203 3.74 -1.41 3.02
CA ALA A 203 2.91 -1.29 4.22
C ALA A 203 1.62 -2.13 4.14
N PRO A 204 0.79 -2.01 3.07
CA PRO A 204 -0.42 -2.81 3.00
C PRO A 204 -0.14 -4.32 2.89
N VAL A 205 0.97 -4.75 2.28
CA VAL A 205 1.38 -6.16 2.26
C VAL A 205 1.82 -6.64 3.64
N ALA A 206 2.57 -5.82 4.40
CA ALA A 206 2.92 -6.17 5.79
C ALA A 206 1.65 -6.45 6.61
N VAL A 207 0.65 -5.57 6.51
CA VAL A 207 -0.64 -5.75 7.21
C VAL A 207 -1.39 -6.97 6.67
N ALA A 208 -1.41 -7.19 5.35
CA ALA A 208 -2.08 -8.33 4.74
C ALA A 208 -1.50 -9.67 5.23
N LEU A 209 -0.18 -9.80 5.25
CA LEU A 209 0.51 -11.00 5.74
C LEU A 209 0.26 -11.21 7.24
N ALA A 210 0.32 -10.17 8.05
CA ALA A 210 0.02 -10.23 9.48
C ALA A 210 -1.44 -10.65 9.75
N SER A 211 -2.37 -10.32 8.86
CA SER A 211 -3.78 -10.73 8.90
C SER A 211 -4.02 -12.15 8.40
N GLY A 212 -3.01 -12.82 7.81
CA GLY A 212 -3.15 -14.15 7.20
C GLY A 212 -3.72 -14.12 5.77
N ALA A 213 -3.74 -12.98 5.09
CA ALA A 213 -4.08 -12.88 3.67
C ALA A 213 -2.93 -13.45 2.80
N HIS A 214 -3.26 -13.82 1.56
CA HIS A 214 -2.27 -14.17 0.56
C HIS A 214 -1.71 -12.90 -0.09
N ALA A 215 -0.37 -12.83 -0.21
CA ALA A 215 0.31 -11.79 -0.98
C ALA A 215 1.51 -12.40 -1.73
N SER A 216 1.56 -12.21 -3.05
CA SER A 216 2.62 -12.74 -3.91
C SER A 216 2.75 -11.91 -5.19
N ARG A 217 3.75 -12.24 -6.00
CA ARG A 217 3.77 -11.91 -7.42
C ARG A 217 2.62 -12.65 -8.13
N ILE A 218 2.26 -12.22 -9.34
CA ILE A 218 1.18 -12.88 -10.12
C ILE A 218 1.55 -14.28 -10.60
N ASP A 219 2.83 -14.63 -10.61
CA ASP A 219 3.30 -16.00 -10.88
C ASP A 219 3.33 -16.89 -9.62
N GLY A 220 3.00 -16.33 -8.46
CA GLY A 220 3.02 -17.00 -7.17
C GLY A 220 4.35 -16.94 -6.42
N SER A 221 5.38 -16.32 -6.99
CA SER A 221 6.66 -16.12 -6.30
C SER A 221 6.53 -15.06 -5.18
N PRO A 222 7.42 -15.08 -4.17
CA PRO A 222 7.39 -14.10 -3.09
C PRO A 222 7.61 -12.67 -3.59
N LEU A 223 6.96 -11.71 -2.93
CA LEU A 223 7.29 -10.29 -3.05
C LEU A 223 8.61 -10.01 -2.33
N THR A 224 9.48 -9.21 -2.95
CA THR A 224 10.76 -8.79 -2.39
C THR A 224 10.83 -7.28 -2.31
N TYR A 225 11.42 -6.76 -1.24
CA TYR A 225 11.49 -5.33 -0.94
C TYR A 225 12.92 -4.91 -0.63
N ASN A 226 13.17 -3.62 -0.63
CA ASN A 226 14.48 -2.98 -0.48
C ASN A 226 15.46 -3.35 -1.60
N GLN A 227 14.95 -3.43 -2.84
CA GLN A 227 15.77 -3.70 -4.01
C GLN A 227 16.49 -2.42 -4.51
N SER A 228 17.56 -2.59 -5.30
CA SER A 228 18.26 -1.48 -5.94
C SER A 228 17.37 -0.69 -6.91
N ASP A 229 16.56 -1.41 -7.70
CA ASP A 229 15.44 -0.86 -8.45
C ASP A 229 14.17 -1.08 -7.62
N PRO A 230 13.54 -0.01 -7.09
CA PRO A 230 12.35 -0.13 -6.25
C PRO A 230 11.07 -0.39 -7.06
N SER A 231 11.14 -0.62 -8.37
CA SER A 231 9.98 -0.98 -9.18
C SER A 231 9.41 -2.34 -8.76
N LEU A 232 8.09 -2.42 -8.61
CA LEU A 232 7.36 -3.65 -8.33
C LEU A 232 6.55 -4.04 -9.59
N PRO A 233 6.98 -5.07 -10.34
CA PRO A 233 6.38 -5.36 -11.64
C PRO A 233 4.92 -5.77 -11.59
N ASP A 234 4.50 -6.48 -10.54
CA ASP A 234 3.15 -7.01 -10.39
C ASP A 234 2.88 -7.45 -8.94
N ILE A 235 1.60 -7.63 -8.61
CA ILE A 235 1.14 -8.03 -7.28
C ILE A 235 -0.22 -8.75 -7.35
N LEU A 236 -0.37 -9.76 -6.50
CA LEU A 236 -1.64 -10.41 -6.15
C LEU A 236 -1.78 -10.38 -4.63
N VAL A 237 -2.84 -9.75 -4.14
CA VAL A 237 -3.28 -9.86 -2.73
C VAL A 237 -4.71 -10.39 -2.72
N SER A 238 -5.00 -11.40 -1.91
CA SER A 238 -6.34 -11.97 -1.85
C SER A 238 -6.65 -12.65 -0.52
N LEU A 239 -7.92 -12.93 -0.28
CA LEU A 239 -8.29 -13.88 0.75
C LEU A 239 -7.64 -15.23 0.47
N PRO A 240 -7.15 -15.98 1.49
CA PRO A 240 -6.33 -17.18 1.29
C PRO A 240 -6.97 -18.23 0.40
N GLY A 241 -8.27 -18.48 0.57
CA GLY A 241 -9.01 -19.48 -0.20
C GLY A 241 -9.18 -19.16 -1.69
N LEU A 242 -8.95 -17.91 -2.10
CA LEU A 242 -9.13 -17.47 -3.49
C LEU A 242 -7.81 -17.54 -4.29
N ALA A 243 -6.67 -17.43 -3.64
CA ALA A 243 -5.36 -17.35 -4.29
C ALA A 243 -5.09 -18.50 -5.28
N PRO A 244 -5.35 -19.79 -4.97
CA PRO A 244 -5.09 -20.87 -5.90
C PRO A 244 -5.86 -20.74 -7.23
N MET A 245 -7.11 -20.29 -7.17
CA MET A 245 -7.94 -20.08 -8.35
C MET A 245 -7.41 -18.93 -9.21
N LEU A 246 -7.05 -17.80 -8.58
CA LEU A 246 -6.51 -16.64 -9.29
C LEU A 246 -5.17 -16.94 -9.94
N LEU A 247 -4.25 -17.60 -9.23
CA LEU A 247 -2.95 -18.00 -9.77
C LEU A 247 -3.08 -18.99 -10.93
N ALA A 248 -4.06 -19.91 -10.86
CA ALA A 248 -4.34 -20.83 -11.97
C ALA A 248 -4.87 -20.06 -13.19
N GLY A 249 -5.84 -19.16 -13.00
CA GLY A 249 -6.40 -18.33 -14.07
C GLY A 249 -5.34 -17.43 -14.73
N ILE A 250 -4.45 -16.82 -13.95
CA ILE A 250 -3.34 -16.01 -14.48
C ILE A 250 -2.42 -16.85 -15.36
N ARG A 251 -2.04 -18.05 -14.90
CA ARG A 251 -1.21 -18.97 -15.71
C ARG A 251 -1.85 -19.37 -17.02
N ASP A 252 -3.16 -19.58 -17.02
CA ASP A 252 -3.90 -19.97 -18.24
C ASP A 252 -3.99 -18.83 -19.26
N LEU A 253 -4.01 -17.56 -18.79
CA LEU A 253 -4.00 -16.38 -19.66
C LEU A 253 -2.61 -16.09 -20.28
N HIS A 254 -1.53 -16.60 -19.69
CA HIS A 254 -0.16 -16.37 -20.19
C HIS A 254 0.38 -17.56 -21.00
N ARG A 255 -0.44 -18.57 -21.30
CA ARG A 255 -0.13 -19.69 -22.20
C ARG A 255 -0.49 -19.35 -23.65
#